data_ce4a13869e9067e9b8f856662cc0f9da
#
_entry.id   ce4a13869e9067e9b8f856662cc0f9da
#
_cell.length_a   1.000
_cell.length_b   1.000
_cell.length_c   1.000
_cell.angle_alpha   90.00
_cell.angle_beta   90.00
_cell.angle_gamma   90.00
#
_symmetry.space_group_name_H-M   'P 1'
#
loop_
_entity.id
_entity.type
_entity.pdbx_description
1 polymer ?
#
loop_
_entity_poly.entity_id
_entity_poly.type
_entity_poly.pdbx_seq_one_letter_code
_entity_poly.pdbx_strand_id
1 'polypeptide(L)'
;LARTNPDEKGYKGLSMFLAEKQRGDDNNMFPDDGISGGEIEVLGYRGMKEYEMAFDDFKVKKENLLGEEEGKGFKQMMETFEAARIQTAARALGVAQSAFETGMQYAIDRVTTNGGSLYDKPRNASKIVSMVTEIMAARQLTYYAAKEKDKGHRCDLEAGMAKMLAARVAWACADNSVQ
;
A
#
# COMPACT_ATOMS: atom_id res chain seq x y z
N LEU A 1 -6.02 -17.65 0.79
CA LEU A 1 -7.31 -17.90 0.12
C LEU A 1 -7.17 -19.14 -0.73
N ALA A 2 -8.03 -20.15 -0.52
CA ALA A 2 -8.02 -21.41 -1.25
C ALA A 2 -9.44 -21.82 -1.69
N ARG A 3 -9.53 -22.65 -2.73
CA ARG A 3 -10.81 -23.22 -3.14
C ARG A 3 -11.06 -24.48 -2.32
N THR A 4 -12.05 -24.43 -1.43
CA THR A 4 -12.46 -25.57 -0.59
C THR A 4 -13.63 -26.36 -1.17
N ASN A 5 -14.45 -25.73 -2.01
CA ASN A 5 -15.52 -26.42 -2.73
C ASN A 5 -15.27 -26.31 -4.26
N PRO A 6 -14.82 -27.40 -4.92
CA PRO A 6 -14.55 -27.40 -6.36
C PRO A 6 -15.83 -27.35 -7.22
N ASP A 7 -16.97 -27.78 -6.69
CA ASP A 7 -18.24 -27.81 -7.41
C ASP A 7 -18.89 -26.41 -7.48
N GLU A 8 -18.57 -25.55 -6.52
CA GLU A 8 -19.02 -24.17 -6.50
C GLU A 8 -18.16 -23.28 -7.41
N LYS A 9 -18.74 -22.81 -8.50
CA LYS A 9 -18.09 -21.87 -9.42
C LYS A 9 -18.04 -20.45 -8.82
N GLY A 10 -16.97 -19.71 -9.14
CA GLY A 10 -16.81 -18.33 -8.67
C GLY A 10 -16.31 -18.24 -7.22
N TYR A 11 -16.65 -17.14 -6.55
CA TYR A 11 -16.08 -16.79 -5.26
C TYR A 11 -16.69 -17.53 -4.06
N LYS A 12 -17.86 -18.12 -4.22
CA LYS A 12 -18.54 -18.87 -3.14
C LYS A 12 -17.83 -20.17 -2.75
N GLY A 13 -16.99 -20.71 -3.63
CA GLY A 13 -16.16 -21.86 -3.33
C GLY A 13 -14.82 -21.51 -2.66
N LEU A 14 -14.58 -20.26 -2.30
CA LEU A 14 -13.31 -19.76 -1.76
C LEU A 14 -13.40 -19.56 -0.26
N SER A 15 -12.42 -20.08 0.48
CA SER A 15 -12.29 -19.95 1.92
C SER A 15 -10.93 -19.36 2.28
N MET A 16 -10.84 -18.66 3.39
CA MET A 16 -9.61 -18.04 3.89
C MET A 16 -9.09 -18.79 5.10
N PHE A 17 -7.77 -19.03 5.12
CA PHE A 17 -7.10 -19.75 6.21
C PHE A 17 -5.95 -18.91 6.75
N LEU A 18 -5.70 -19.02 8.04
CA LEU A 18 -4.47 -18.58 8.68
C LEU A 18 -3.45 -19.72 8.60
N ALA A 19 -2.55 -19.63 7.65
CA ALA A 19 -1.52 -20.64 7.44
C ALA A 19 -0.28 -20.29 8.25
N GLU A 20 0.01 -21.08 9.27
CA GLU A 20 1.24 -20.97 10.05
C GLU A 20 2.40 -21.52 9.22
N LYS A 21 3.50 -20.78 9.16
CA LYS A 21 4.73 -21.21 8.54
C LYS A 21 5.93 -20.88 9.41
N GLN A 22 6.97 -21.66 9.31
CA GLN A 22 8.24 -21.39 9.96
C GLN A 22 8.91 -20.17 9.30
N ARG A 23 9.64 -19.42 10.10
CA ARG A 23 10.46 -18.33 9.57
C ARG A 23 11.71 -18.94 8.93
N GLY A 24 11.91 -18.63 7.65
CA GLY A 24 13.13 -18.96 6.95
C GLY A 24 14.28 -18.00 7.24
N ASP A 25 15.45 -18.34 6.75
CA ASP A 25 16.67 -17.52 6.74
C ASP A 25 17.23 -17.42 5.32
N ASP A 26 18.38 -16.76 5.16
CA ASP A 26 19.00 -16.56 3.84
C ASP A 26 19.49 -17.87 3.17
N ASN A 27 19.67 -18.96 3.93
CA ASN A 27 20.08 -20.27 3.40
C ASN A 27 18.88 -21.15 3.06
N ASN A 28 17.78 -20.98 3.79
CA ASN A 28 16.53 -21.69 3.58
C ASN A 28 15.34 -20.76 3.81
N MET A 29 14.89 -20.13 2.75
CA MET A 29 13.81 -19.13 2.81
C MET A 29 12.46 -19.74 3.15
N PHE A 30 12.23 -21.00 2.78
CA PHE A 30 10.97 -21.72 2.96
C PHE A 30 11.24 -23.11 3.55
N PRO A 31 11.41 -23.21 4.89
CA PRO A 31 11.76 -24.46 5.54
C PRO A 31 10.62 -25.46 5.63
N ASP A 32 9.38 -25.05 5.45
CA ASP A 32 8.21 -25.93 5.52
C ASP A 32 8.05 -26.76 4.23
N ASP A 33 7.68 -28.02 4.38
CA ASP A 33 7.31 -28.88 3.26
C ASP A 33 6.08 -28.32 2.54
N GLY A 34 6.12 -28.32 1.21
CA GLY A 34 5.03 -27.85 0.37
C GLY A 34 4.98 -26.33 0.20
N ILE A 35 5.98 -25.59 0.66
CA ILE A 35 6.16 -24.17 0.34
C ILE A 35 7.46 -24.00 -0.45
N SER A 36 7.37 -23.26 -1.54
CA SER A 36 8.52 -22.83 -2.32
C SER A 36 8.31 -21.41 -2.82
N GLY A 37 9.37 -20.77 -3.33
CA GLY A 37 9.25 -19.43 -3.88
C GLY A 37 10.59 -18.76 -4.11
N GLY A 38 10.57 -17.48 -4.39
CA GLY A 38 11.74 -16.66 -4.62
C GLY A 38 11.53 -15.22 -4.17
N GLU A 39 12.63 -14.52 -3.93
CA GLU A 39 12.60 -13.09 -3.61
C GLU A 39 12.21 -12.28 -4.85
N ILE A 40 11.32 -11.34 -4.68
CA ILE A 40 10.94 -10.35 -5.69
C ILE A 40 11.76 -9.09 -5.44
N GLU A 41 12.57 -8.70 -6.43
CA GLU A 41 13.28 -7.44 -6.38
C GLU A 41 12.32 -6.27 -6.58
N VAL A 42 12.19 -5.42 -5.56
CA VAL A 42 11.29 -4.26 -5.56
C VAL A 42 12.05 -2.97 -5.35
N LEU A 43 11.56 -1.89 -5.98
CA LEU A 43 12.06 -0.54 -5.75
C LEU A 43 11.56 0.00 -4.40
N GLY A 44 12.46 0.46 -3.57
CA GLY A 44 12.14 0.93 -2.23
C GLY A 44 12.08 -0.22 -1.21
N TYR A 45 11.33 -0.05 -0.13
CA TYR A 45 11.21 -1.02 0.98
C TYR A 45 12.53 -1.60 1.48
N ARG A 46 13.57 -0.78 1.56
CA ARG A 46 14.89 -1.21 2.01
C ARG A 46 14.81 -1.77 3.43
N GLY A 47 15.31 -3.01 3.60
CA GLY A 47 15.23 -3.75 4.86
C GLY A 47 13.99 -4.63 5.01
N MET A 48 13.09 -4.66 4.01
CA MET A 48 11.97 -5.59 3.93
C MET A 48 12.03 -6.33 2.59
N LYS A 49 11.97 -7.65 2.64
CA LYS A 49 11.97 -8.50 1.45
C LYS A 49 10.54 -8.91 1.11
N GLU A 50 10.23 -8.94 -0.19
CA GLU A 50 8.98 -9.49 -0.71
C GLU A 50 9.26 -10.78 -1.47
N TYR A 51 8.30 -11.70 -1.43
CA TYR A 51 8.48 -13.04 -2.00
C TYR A 51 7.26 -13.45 -2.82
N GLU A 52 7.52 -14.09 -3.95
CA GLU A 52 6.54 -14.95 -4.59
C GLU A 52 6.56 -16.31 -3.89
N MET A 53 5.38 -16.82 -3.55
CA MET A 53 5.25 -18.08 -2.83
C MET A 53 4.32 -19.04 -3.59
N ALA A 54 4.77 -20.27 -3.78
CA ALA A 54 3.97 -21.37 -4.29
C ALA A 54 3.67 -22.37 -3.17
N PHE A 55 2.47 -22.92 -3.21
CA PHE A 55 2.00 -23.93 -2.27
C PHE A 55 1.65 -25.20 -3.05
N ASP A 56 2.32 -26.30 -2.72
CA ASP A 56 2.10 -27.61 -3.31
C ASP A 56 2.01 -28.65 -2.18
N ASP A 57 0.82 -29.20 -1.97
CA ASP A 57 0.51 -30.09 -0.86
C ASP A 57 0.80 -29.55 0.55
N PHE A 58 0.93 -28.23 0.71
CA PHE A 58 1.10 -27.60 2.02
C PHE A 58 -0.14 -27.83 2.90
N LYS A 59 0.08 -28.37 4.10
CA LYS A 59 -1.01 -28.77 5.00
C LYS A 59 -1.38 -27.65 5.96
N VAL A 60 -2.63 -27.23 5.93
CA VAL A 60 -3.21 -26.25 6.86
C VAL A 60 -4.29 -26.94 7.69
N LYS A 61 -4.28 -26.72 9.00
CA LYS A 61 -5.27 -27.32 9.92
C LYS A 61 -6.65 -26.74 9.67
N LYS A 62 -7.69 -27.55 9.89
CA LYS A 62 -9.09 -27.14 9.73
C LYS A 62 -9.45 -25.99 10.69
N GLU A 63 -8.91 -26.00 11.90
CA GLU A 63 -9.13 -24.99 12.91
C GLU A 63 -8.64 -23.59 12.50
N ASN A 64 -7.77 -23.53 11.50
CA ASN A 64 -7.24 -22.29 10.94
C ASN A 64 -8.15 -21.67 9.86
N LEU A 65 -9.34 -22.24 9.63
CA LEU A 65 -10.36 -21.64 8.76
C LEU A 65 -10.87 -20.34 9.40
N LEU A 66 -10.69 -19.23 8.71
CA LEU A 66 -11.09 -17.92 9.20
C LEU A 66 -12.61 -17.78 9.24
N GLY A 67 -13.15 -17.58 10.45
CA GLY A 67 -14.60 -17.44 10.67
C GLY A 67 -15.39 -18.74 10.65
N GLU A 68 -14.70 -19.90 10.71
CA GLU A 68 -15.28 -21.25 10.89
C GLU A 68 -16.30 -21.69 9.81
N GLU A 69 -16.55 -20.88 8.79
CA GLU A 69 -17.49 -21.13 7.70
C GLU A 69 -16.80 -21.07 6.34
N GLU A 70 -16.90 -22.15 5.57
CA GLU A 70 -16.37 -22.19 4.21
C GLU A 70 -17.17 -21.29 3.24
N GLY A 71 -16.52 -20.87 2.14
CA GLY A 71 -17.16 -20.08 1.09
C GLY A 71 -17.27 -18.58 1.40
N LYS A 72 -16.76 -18.12 2.54
CA LYS A 72 -16.76 -16.69 2.94
C LYS A 72 -15.46 -15.97 2.65
N GLY A 73 -14.43 -16.66 2.19
CA GLY A 73 -13.07 -16.12 2.06
C GLY A 73 -12.97 -14.92 1.13
N PHE A 74 -13.72 -14.88 0.05
CA PHE A 74 -13.70 -13.72 -0.85
C PHE A 74 -14.26 -12.46 -0.18
N LYS A 75 -15.35 -12.58 0.57
CA LYS A 75 -15.93 -11.46 1.32
C LYS A 75 -14.95 -10.94 2.37
N GLN A 76 -14.34 -11.82 3.14
CA GLN A 76 -13.32 -11.49 4.15
C GLN A 76 -12.12 -10.77 3.51
N MET A 77 -11.68 -11.22 2.34
CA MET A 77 -10.61 -10.55 1.59
C MET A 77 -11.01 -9.14 1.15
N MET A 78 -12.24 -8.94 0.67
CA MET A 78 -12.72 -7.61 0.26
C MET A 78 -12.79 -6.63 1.44
N GLU A 79 -13.23 -7.07 2.60
CA GLU A 79 -13.26 -6.28 3.84
C GLU A 79 -11.83 -5.88 4.27
N THR A 80 -10.88 -6.79 4.15
CA THR A 80 -9.46 -6.54 4.41
C THR A 80 -8.90 -5.50 3.43
N PHE A 81 -9.22 -5.60 2.14
CA PHE A 81 -8.73 -4.67 1.12
C PHE A 81 -9.29 -3.26 1.27
N GLU A 82 -10.49 -3.10 1.80
CA GLU A 82 -11.05 -1.78 2.11
C GLU A 82 -10.15 -1.04 3.11
N ALA A 83 -9.82 -1.67 4.24
CA ALA A 83 -8.91 -1.11 5.24
C ALA A 83 -7.48 -0.93 4.68
N ALA A 84 -6.98 -1.88 3.92
CA ALA A 84 -5.64 -1.83 3.32
C ALA A 84 -5.48 -0.68 2.33
N ARG A 85 -6.53 -0.30 1.60
CA ARG A 85 -6.50 0.87 0.69
C ARG A 85 -6.33 2.17 1.46
N ILE A 86 -7.03 2.36 2.59
CA ILE A 86 -6.88 3.54 3.45
C ILE A 86 -5.46 3.61 4.02
N GLN A 87 -4.94 2.48 4.52
CA GLN A 87 -3.57 2.39 5.03
C GLN A 87 -2.53 2.71 3.94
N THR A 88 -2.73 2.20 2.73
CA THR A 88 -1.85 2.49 1.59
C THR A 88 -1.90 3.97 1.20
N ALA A 89 -3.08 4.62 1.26
CA ALA A 89 -3.22 6.05 1.03
C ALA A 89 -2.44 6.86 2.07
N ALA A 90 -2.56 6.51 3.35
CA ALA A 90 -1.82 7.18 4.42
C ALA A 90 -0.30 7.05 4.25
N ARG A 91 0.19 5.87 3.84
CA ARG A 91 1.61 5.66 3.52
C ARG A 91 2.06 6.52 2.35
N ALA A 92 1.27 6.58 1.27
CA ALA A 92 1.57 7.42 0.12
C ALA A 92 1.64 8.91 0.49
N LEU A 93 0.75 9.37 1.37
CA LEU A 93 0.80 10.74 1.91
C LEU A 93 2.09 11.03 2.69
N GLY A 94 2.58 10.06 3.47
CA GLY A 94 3.87 10.17 4.15
C GLY A 94 5.04 10.33 3.17
N VAL A 95 5.04 9.56 2.09
CA VAL A 95 6.04 9.70 1.01
C VAL A 95 5.93 11.07 0.32
N ALA A 96 4.70 11.51 -0.02
CA ALA A 96 4.47 12.81 -0.63
C ALA A 96 4.98 13.96 0.25
N GLN A 97 4.68 13.91 1.54
CA GLN A 97 5.10 14.90 2.53
C GLN A 97 6.63 14.96 2.63
N SER A 98 7.29 13.82 2.77
CA SER A 98 8.75 13.73 2.86
C SER A 98 9.44 14.26 1.59
N ALA A 99 8.92 13.90 0.40
CA ALA A 99 9.45 14.39 -0.87
C ALA A 99 9.29 15.91 -0.98
N PHE A 100 8.10 16.42 -0.63
CA PHE A 100 7.82 17.87 -0.61
C PHE A 100 8.76 18.63 0.33
N GLU A 101 8.91 18.19 1.58
CA GLU A 101 9.76 18.85 2.58
C GLU A 101 11.22 18.89 2.14
N THR A 102 11.73 17.77 1.61
CA THR A 102 13.10 17.67 1.09
C THR A 102 13.31 18.60 -0.11
N GLY A 103 12.40 18.59 -1.08
CA GLY A 103 12.48 19.43 -2.27
C GLY A 103 12.34 20.91 -1.95
N MET A 104 11.42 21.26 -1.04
CA MET A 104 11.24 22.64 -0.59
C MET A 104 12.49 23.17 0.14
N GLN A 105 13.04 22.39 1.07
CA GLN A 105 14.26 22.79 1.78
C GLN A 105 15.43 23.00 0.82
N TYR A 106 15.62 22.08 -0.13
CA TYR A 106 16.63 22.23 -1.16
C TYR A 106 16.41 23.51 -2.00
N ALA A 107 15.17 23.80 -2.39
CA ALA A 107 14.85 24.99 -3.17
C ALA A 107 15.14 26.30 -2.42
N ILE A 108 14.98 26.32 -1.10
CA ILE A 108 15.32 27.47 -0.24
C ILE A 108 16.84 27.63 -0.14
N ASP A 109 17.56 26.55 0.11
CA ASP A 109 19.00 26.58 0.39
C ASP A 109 19.87 26.77 -0.88
N ARG A 110 19.35 26.35 -2.04
CA ARG A 110 20.10 26.39 -3.29
C ARG A 110 20.16 27.80 -3.88
N VAL A 111 21.31 28.43 -3.77
CA VAL A 111 21.60 29.75 -4.41
C VAL A 111 21.82 29.54 -5.91
N THR A 112 21.19 30.37 -6.72
CA THR A 112 21.34 30.38 -8.17
C THR A 112 22.49 31.28 -8.62
N THR A 113 23.04 31.03 -9.82
CA THR A 113 24.13 31.82 -10.41
C THR A 113 23.80 33.31 -10.54
N ASN A 114 22.53 33.65 -10.67
CA ASN A 114 22.04 35.03 -10.80
C ASN A 114 21.61 35.65 -9.45
N GLY A 115 22.00 35.04 -8.33
CA GLY A 115 21.56 35.41 -6.99
C GLY A 115 20.11 34.96 -6.68
N GLY A 116 19.76 34.94 -5.39
CA GLY A 116 18.49 34.41 -4.90
C GLY A 116 18.44 32.89 -4.88
N SER A 117 17.39 32.36 -4.28
CA SER A 117 17.18 30.90 -4.15
C SER A 117 16.44 30.29 -5.36
N LEU A 118 16.43 28.97 -5.47
CA LEU A 118 15.56 28.29 -6.43
C LEU A 118 14.07 28.54 -6.11
N TYR A 119 13.75 28.73 -4.84
CA TYR A 119 12.39 29.05 -4.37
C TYR A 119 11.87 30.35 -4.97
N ASP A 120 12.74 31.36 -5.18
CA ASP A 120 12.35 32.65 -5.75
C ASP A 120 11.96 32.60 -7.22
N LYS A 121 12.19 31.49 -7.89
CA LYS A 121 11.82 31.30 -9.29
C LYS A 121 10.33 30.97 -9.41
N PRO A 122 9.52 31.74 -10.17
CA PRO A 122 8.07 31.56 -10.24
C PRO A 122 7.64 30.14 -10.61
N ARG A 123 8.37 29.46 -11.48
CA ARG A 123 8.10 28.07 -11.88
C ARG A 123 8.22 27.10 -10.69
N ASN A 124 9.24 27.27 -9.85
CA ASN A 124 9.46 26.42 -8.68
C ASN A 124 8.43 26.72 -7.58
N ALA A 125 8.15 28.00 -7.33
CA ALA A 125 7.09 28.40 -6.41
C ALA A 125 5.73 27.80 -6.81
N SER A 126 5.37 27.82 -8.11
CA SER A 126 4.14 27.20 -8.61
C SER A 126 4.10 25.70 -8.36
N LYS A 127 5.20 24.98 -8.57
CA LYS A 127 5.28 23.53 -8.26
C LYS A 127 5.06 23.26 -6.77
N ILE A 128 5.71 24.03 -5.91
CA ILE A 128 5.58 23.91 -4.45
C ILE A 128 4.13 24.14 -4.01
N VAL A 129 3.48 25.19 -4.51
CA VAL A 129 2.06 25.45 -4.20
C VAL A 129 1.16 24.30 -4.68
N SER A 130 1.39 23.77 -5.86
CA SER A 130 0.63 22.64 -6.38
C SER A 130 0.80 21.40 -5.51
N MET A 131 2.04 21.06 -5.14
CA MET A 131 2.32 19.91 -4.26
C MET A 131 1.60 20.03 -2.91
N VAL A 132 1.68 21.19 -2.24
CA VAL A 132 0.98 21.42 -0.96
C VAL A 132 -0.53 21.27 -1.10
N THR A 133 -1.10 21.85 -2.14
CA THR A 133 -2.54 21.77 -2.40
C THR A 133 -3.00 20.34 -2.62
N GLU A 134 -2.28 19.59 -3.44
CA GLU A 134 -2.63 18.19 -3.74
C GLU A 134 -2.43 17.28 -2.52
N ILE A 135 -1.37 17.46 -1.73
CA ILE A 135 -1.17 16.74 -0.45
C ILE A 135 -2.34 17.02 0.50
N MET A 136 -2.76 18.28 0.62
CA MET A 136 -3.87 18.64 1.49
C MET A 136 -5.17 17.99 1.03
N ALA A 137 -5.49 18.02 -0.25
CA ALA A 137 -6.68 17.39 -0.82
C ALA A 137 -6.70 15.88 -0.59
N ALA A 138 -5.58 15.20 -0.89
CA ALA A 138 -5.44 13.77 -0.69
C ALA A 138 -5.54 13.38 0.79
N ARG A 139 -4.99 14.19 1.69
CA ARG A 139 -5.06 14.00 3.14
C ARG A 139 -6.49 14.09 3.64
N GLN A 140 -7.25 15.09 3.22
CA GLN A 140 -8.65 15.24 3.62
C GLN A 140 -9.51 14.06 3.14
N LEU A 141 -9.31 13.61 1.91
CA LEU A 141 -10.01 12.45 1.38
C LEU A 141 -9.65 11.15 2.13
N THR A 142 -8.37 10.98 2.48
CA THR A 142 -7.91 9.83 3.26
C THR A 142 -8.52 9.81 4.66
N TYR A 143 -8.56 10.97 5.33
CA TYR A 143 -9.19 11.11 6.64
C TYR A 143 -10.71 10.93 6.59
N TYR A 144 -11.34 11.39 5.51
CA TYR A 144 -12.76 11.15 5.30
C TYR A 144 -13.06 9.65 5.19
N ALA A 145 -12.32 8.93 4.34
CA ALA A 145 -12.47 7.48 4.20
C ALA A 145 -12.23 6.73 5.52
N ALA A 146 -11.20 7.13 6.30
CA ALA A 146 -10.93 6.53 7.60
C ALA A 146 -12.07 6.77 8.59
N LYS A 147 -12.61 7.99 8.66
CA LYS A 147 -13.75 8.33 9.54
C LYS A 147 -15.03 7.56 9.17
N GLU A 148 -15.29 7.35 7.88
CA GLU A 148 -16.43 6.54 7.44
C GLU A 148 -16.25 5.07 7.87
N LYS A 149 -15.02 4.55 7.77
CA LYS A 149 -14.68 3.21 8.28
C LYS A 149 -14.88 3.09 9.78
N ASP A 150 -14.42 4.08 10.56
CA ASP A 150 -14.57 4.11 12.03
C ASP A 150 -16.03 4.13 12.48
N LYS A 151 -16.93 4.71 11.68
CA LYS A 151 -18.39 4.67 11.91
C LYS A 151 -19.02 3.33 11.55
N GLY A 152 -18.26 2.38 11.04
CA GLY A 152 -18.77 1.09 10.57
C GLY A 152 -19.48 1.16 9.21
N HIS A 153 -19.36 2.27 8.48
CA HIS A 153 -19.92 2.39 7.13
C HIS A 153 -19.06 1.62 6.13
N ARG A 154 -19.72 1.08 5.11
CA ARG A 154 -19.03 0.56 3.95
C ARG A 154 -18.45 1.73 3.16
N CYS A 155 -17.14 1.71 2.92
CA CYS A 155 -16.40 2.82 2.30
C CYS A 155 -15.44 2.38 1.19
N ASP A 156 -15.81 1.35 0.42
CA ASP A 156 -14.99 0.83 -0.70
C ASP A 156 -14.63 1.91 -1.72
N LEU A 157 -15.60 2.78 -2.05
CA LEU A 157 -15.43 3.86 -3.02
C LEU A 157 -14.47 4.91 -2.50
N GLU A 158 -14.71 5.39 -1.28
CA GLU A 158 -13.90 6.41 -0.61
C GLU A 158 -12.46 5.92 -0.40
N ALA A 159 -12.29 4.68 0.05
CA ALA A 159 -10.99 4.04 0.22
C ALA A 159 -10.26 3.88 -1.12
N GLY A 160 -10.98 3.52 -2.18
CA GLY A 160 -10.44 3.43 -3.54
C GLY A 160 -9.98 4.79 -4.08
N MET A 161 -10.82 5.82 -3.93
CA MET A 161 -10.50 7.20 -4.34
C MET A 161 -9.30 7.74 -3.56
N ALA A 162 -9.27 7.54 -2.24
CA ALA A 162 -8.19 7.99 -1.37
C ALA A 162 -6.85 7.36 -1.81
N LYS A 163 -6.82 6.05 -2.02
CA LYS A 163 -5.62 5.32 -2.46
C LYS A 163 -5.15 5.80 -3.83
N MET A 164 -6.04 5.94 -4.77
CA MET A 164 -5.72 6.39 -6.13
C MET A 164 -5.13 7.81 -6.12
N LEU A 165 -5.79 8.75 -5.43
CA LEU A 165 -5.35 10.13 -5.37
C LEU A 165 -4.01 10.25 -4.63
N ALA A 166 -3.89 9.64 -3.44
CA ALA A 166 -2.66 9.72 -2.65
C ALA A 166 -1.44 9.13 -3.37
N ALA A 167 -1.60 8.01 -4.09
CA ALA A 167 -0.52 7.41 -4.87
C ALA A 167 -0.06 8.33 -6.02
N ARG A 168 -1.01 8.96 -6.74
CA ARG A 168 -0.71 9.93 -7.79
C ARG A 168 0.01 11.16 -7.24
N VAL A 169 -0.45 11.69 -6.12
CA VAL A 169 0.18 12.84 -5.46
C VAL A 169 1.58 12.52 -4.99
N ALA A 170 1.80 11.33 -4.40
CA ALA A 170 3.13 10.90 -3.99
C ALA A 170 4.12 10.83 -5.15
N TRP A 171 3.68 10.28 -6.28
CA TRP A 171 4.48 10.27 -7.50
C TRP A 171 4.81 11.68 -7.98
N ALA A 172 3.80 12.56 -8.10
CA ALA A 172 4.00 13.92 -8.57
C ALA A 172 4.93 14.74 -7.64
N CYS A 173 4.81 14.57 -6.32
CA CYS A 173 5.68 15.22 -5.36
C CYS A 173 7.13 14.72 -5.49
N ALA A 174 7.34 13.40 -5.61
CA ALA A 174 8.67 12.84 -5.79
C ALA A 174 9.34 13.33 -7.08
N ASP A 175 8.61 13.28 -8.20
CA ASP A 175 9.09 13.73 -9.51
C ASP A 175 9.44 15.24 -9.50
N ASN A 176 8.55 16.08 -8.99
CA ASN A 176 8.80 17.53 -8.90
C ASN A 176 9.96 17.88 -7.97
N SER A 177 10.18 17.10 -6.91
CA SER A 177 11.27 17.34 -5.96
C SER A 177 12.65 16.96 -6.52
N VAL A 178 12.70 16.01 -7.46
CA VAL A 178 13.94 15.63 -8.17
C VAL A 178 14.30 16.64 -9.24
N GLN A 179 13.33 17.22 -9.93
CA GLN A 179 13.54 18.21 -10.99
C GLN A 179 14.08 19.55 -10.46
#